data_5e66367953eb91b4d514eec2730bce37
#
_entry.id   5e66367953eb91b4d514eec2730bce37
#
_cell.length_a   1.000
_cell.length_b   1.000
_cell.length_c   1.000
_cell.angle_alpha   90.00
_cell.angle_beta   90.00
_cell.angle_gamma   90.00
#
_symmetry.space_group_name_H-M   'P 1'
#
loop_
_entity.id
_entity.type
_entity.pdbx_description
1 polymer ?
#
loop_
_entity_poly.entity_id
_entity_poly.type
_entity_poly.pdbx_seq_one_letter_code
_entity_poly.pdbx_strand_id
1 'polypeptide(L)'
;NMVLADIGAGTSDLAVCREGSVVGYTMATVAGDEITEALMKGLLVDFKTAERLKLQLGGKEPQPYSDVLGMKHEATPEELWGLARPAAQKLAKEIGQKVIELNGGPPSAVFLAGGGSKLRGLPQLVAEELEMSEGRVALAGRHFETSAYAEGQDLEDPELATPLGIAVSAALGMINDSYMILLNGSPAKLF
;
A
#
# COMPACT_ATOMS: atom_id res chain seq x y z
N ASN A 1 -7.71 18.22 -6.99
CA ASN A 1 -6.71 17.22 -7.38
C ASN A 1 -6.55 16.15 -6.29
N MET A 2 -6.37 14.92 -6.72
CA MET A 2 -6.19 13.77 -5.85
C MET A 2 -4.97 12.99 -6.31
N VAL A 3 -4.31 12.31 -5.38
CA VAL A 3 -3.21 11.40 -5.68
C VAL A 3 -3.60 9.99 -5.26
N LEU A 4 -3.37 9.03 -6.12
CA LEU A 4 -3.39 7.61 -5.79
C LEU A 4 -1.94 7.12 -5.69
N ALA A 5 -1.59 6.47 -4.59
CA ALA A 5 -0.30 5.82 -4.39
C ALA A 5 -0.53 4.33 -4.14
N ASP A 6 -0.13 3.51 -5.09
CA ASP A 6 -0.17 2.04 -5.00
C ASP A 6 1.17 1.54 -4.46
N ILE A 7 1.17 1.04 -3.23
CA ILE A 7 2.36 0.65 -2.48
C ILE A 7 2.47 -0.87 -2.51
N GLY A 8 3.33 -1.35 -3.39
CA GLY A 8 3.64 -2.77 -3.54
C GLY A 8 4.73 -3.26 -2.57
N ALA A 9 5.40 -4.34 -2.95
CA ALA A 9 6.55 -4.89 -2.23
C ALA A 9 7.82 -4.07 -2.49
N GLY A 10 8.23 -3.92 -3.75
CA GLY A 10 9.48 -3.26 -4.15
C GLY A 10 9.31 -1.87 -4.75
N THR A 11 8.11 -1.47 -5.16
CA THR A 11 7.82 -0.18 -5.79
C THR A 11 6.56 0.45 -5.25
N SER A 12 6.49 1.78 -5.32
CA SER A 12 5.28 2.57 -5.08
C SER A 12 4.97 3.40 -6.31
N ASP A 13 3.82 3.16 -6.92
CA ASP A 13 3.37 3.83 -8.13
C ASP A 13 2.38 4.95 -7.78
N LEU A 14 2.63 6.17 -8.28
CA LEU A 14 1.84 7.35 -7.96
C LEU A 14 1.21 7.95 -9.20
N ALA A 15 -0.07 8.27 -9.13
CA ALA A 15 -0.81 8.97 -10.19
C ALA A 15 -1.53 10.20 -9.62
N VAL A 16 -1.41 11.33 -10.29
CA VAL A 16 -2.18 12.54 -9.97
C VAL A 16 -3.39 12.62 -10.89
N CYS A 17 -4.56 12.79 -10.28
CA CYS A 17 -5.83 12.97 -10.98
C CYS A 17 -6.35 14.39 -10.77
N ARG A 18 -6.77 15.04 -11.85
CA ARG A 18 -7.47 16.34 -11.84
C ARG A 18 -8.69 16.23 -12.73
N GLU A 19 -9.85 16.68 -12.22
CA GLU A 19 -11.11 16.71 -12.98
C GLU A 19 -11.43 15.38 -13.68
N GLY A 20 -11.20 14.26 -12.95
CA GLY A 20 -11.48 12.90 -13.46
C GLY A 20 -10.46 12.34 -14.46
N SER A 21 -9.37 13.05 -14.73
CA SER A 21 -8.32 12.60 -15.66
C SER A 21 -6.97 12.45 -14.95
N VAL A 22 -6.19 11.44 -15.33
CA VAL A 22 -4.79 11.30 -14.89
C VAL A 22 -3.94 12.33 -15.63
N VAL A 23 -3.31 13.24 -14.89
CA VAL A 23 -2.47 14.32 -15.45
C VAL A 23 -0.99 14.12 -15.23
N GLY A 24 -0.60 13.16 -14.41
CA GLY A 24 0.79 12.84 -14.14
C GLY A 24 0.95 11.48 -13.50
N TYR A 25 2.13 10.90 -13.69
CA TYR A 25 2.49 9.59 -13.18
C TYR A 25 3.97 9.57 -12.79
N THR A 26 4.31 8.90 -11.69
CA THR A 26 5.69 8.67 -11.25
C THR A 26 5.79 7.39 -10.43
N MET A 27 7.00 6.94 -10.16
CA MET A 27 7.28 5.75 -9.37
C MET A 27 8.38 6.06 -8.33
N ALA A 28 8.24 5.47 -7.16
CA ALA A 28 9.29 5.41 -6.14
C ALA A 28 9.78 3.96 -6.01
N THR A 29 11.08 3.78 -5.74
CA THR A 29 11.72 2.48 -5.53
C THR A 29 11.79 2.11 -4.05
N VAL A 30 10.97 2.72 -3.23
CA VAL A 30 10.79 2.46 -1.78
C VAL A 30 9.38 1.98 -1.57
N ALA A 31 9.22 0.84 -0.90
CA ALA A 31 7.92 0.20 -0.69
C ALA A 31 7.93 -0.75 0.53
N GLY A 32 7.13 -1.82 0.49
CA GLY A 32 6.97 -2.74 1.62
C GLY A 32 8.24 -3.51 2.02
N ASP A 33 9.17 -3.73 1.09
CA ASP A 33 10.38 -4.53 1.34
C ASP A 33 11.37 -3.84 2.28
N GLU A 34 11.40 -2.51 2.34
CA GLU A 34 12.23 -1.79 3.31
C GLU A 34 11.85 -2.10 4.76
N ILE A 35 10.56 -2.29 5.01
CA ILE A 35 10.07 -2.69 6.33
C ILE A 35 10.51 -4.13 6.64
N THR A 36 10.40 -5.02 5.66
CA THR A 36 10.84 -6.41 5.77
C THR A 36 12.33 -6.50 6.06
N GLU A 37 13.14 -5.73 5.30
CA GLU A 37 14.59 -5.68 5.52
C GLU A 37 14.97 -5.10 6.90
N ALA A 38 14.25 -4.10 7.39
CA ALA A 38 14.47 -3.56 8.72
C ALA A 38 14.25 -4.61 9.81
N LEU A 39 13.18 -5.41 9.69
CA LEU A 39 12.90 -6.52 10.59
C LEU A 39 13.94 -7.65 10.45
N MET A 40 14.32 -8.02 9.22
CA MET A 40 15.37 -9.03 8.99
C MET A 40 16.66 -8.65 9.70
N LYS A 41 17.11 -7.42 9.55
CA LYS A 41 18.34 -6.89 10.16
C LYS A 41 18.25 -6.78 11.68
N GLY A 42 17.12 -6.28 12.18
CA GLY A 42 16.91 -6.03 13.61
C GLY A 42 16.74 -7.29 14.44
N LEU A 43 16.11 -8.32 13.87
CA LEU A 43 15.79 -9.58 14.56
C LEU A 43 16.68 -10.75 14.12
N LEU A 44 17.57 -10.55 13.16
CA LEU A 44 18.41 -11.61 12.56
C LEU A 44 17.57 -12.79 12.04
N VAL A 45 16.50 -12.49 11.30
CA VAL A 45 15.59 -13.49 10.75
C VAL A 45 15.66 -13.53 9.22
N ASP A 46 15.16 -14.63 8.64
CA ASP A 46 15.00 -14.75 7.19
C ASP A 46 13.83 -13.89 6.66
N PHE A 47 13.77 -13.73 5.35
CA PHE A 47 12.74 -12.93 4.68
C PHE A 47 11.31 -13.40 5.02
N LYS A 48 11.07 -14.71 5.00
CA LYS A 48 9.74 -15.29 5.28
C LYS A 48 9.28 -15.00 6.70
N THR A 49 10.18 -15.10 7.66
CA THR A 49 9.90 -14.79 9.07
C THR A 49 9.64 -13.29 9.23
N ALA A 50 10.45 -12.44 8.60
CA ALA A 50 10.25 -10.98 8.63
C ALA A 50 8.92 -10.56 7.99
N GLU A 51 8.53 -11.13 6.84
CA GLU A 51 7.21 -10.89 6.22
C GLU A 51 6.06 -11.26 7.16
N ARG A 52 6.12 -12.44 7.79
CA ARG A 52 5.12 -12.84 8.78
C ARG A 52 5.01 -11.85 9.93
N LEU A 53 6.15 -11.39 10.46
CA LEU A 53 6.19 -10.41 11.57
C LEU A 53 5.71 -9.03 11.12
N LYS A 54 6.01 -8.62 9.89
CA LYS A 54 5.52 -7.37 9.30
C LYS A 54 3.99 -7.31 9.30
N LEU A 55 3.32 -8.40 8.95
CA LEU A 55 1.86 -8.49 8.97
C LEU A 55 1.27 -8.37 10.40
N GLN A 56 2.09 -8.54 11.44
CA GLN A 56 1.70 -8.42 12.84
C GLN A 56 2.02 -7.05 13.46
N LEU A 57 2.55 -6.09 12.70
CA LEU A 57 2.91 -4.75 13.21
C LEU A 57 1.73 -3.97 13.82
N GLY A 58 0.49 -4.34 13.48
CA GLY A 58 -0.74 -3.79 14.09
C GLY A 58 -1.31 -4.62 15.25
N GLY A 59 -0.70 -5.77 15.55
CA GLY A 59 -1.15 -6.71 16.58
C GLY A 59 -1.01 -6.17 18.01
N LYS A 60 -1.57 -6.92 18.96
CA LYS A 60 -1.49 -6.62 20.39
C LYS A 60 -0.65 -7.62 21.18
N GLU A 61 -0.46 -8.81 20.60
CA GLU A 61 0.21 -9.92 21.25
C GLU A 61 1.67 -10.03 20.79
N PRO A 62 2.60 -10.39 21.70
CA PRO A 62 3.96 -10.73 21.32
C PRO A 62 4.02 -11.85 20.29
N GLN A 63 5.00 -11.80 19.41
CA GLN A 63 5.13 -12.73 18.30
C GLN A 63 6.35 -13.63 18.46
N PRO A 64 6.15 -14.96 18.55
CA PRO A 64 7.26 -15.88 18.63
C PRO A 64 7.98 -15.99 17.27
N TYR A 65 9.32 -16.07 17.31
CA TYR A 65 10.14 -16.31 16.12
C TYR A 65 11.41 -17.08 16.48
N SER A 66 12.08 -17.59 15.45
CA SER A 66 13.44 -18.12 15.59
C SER A 66 14.37 -17.29 14.71
N ASP A 67 15.54 -16.94 15.24
CA ASP A 67 16.57 -16.28 14.45
C ASP A 67 17.27 -17.26 13.49
N VAL A 68 18.19 -16.75 12.67
CA VAL A 68 18.95 -17.54 11.71
C VAL A 68 19.88 -18.59 12.36
N LEU A 69 20.12 -18.49 13.66
CA LEU A 69 20.88 -19.45 14.45
C LEU A 69 19.99 -20.54 15.06
N GLY A 70 18.66 -20.45 14.87
CA GLY A 70 17.68 -21.39 15.41
C GLY A 70 17.30 -21.11 16.87
N MET A 71 17.73 -19.98 17.45
CA MET A 71 17.34 -19.59 18.81
C MET A 71 15.93 -19.03 18.80
N LYS A 72 15.15 -19.41 19.82
CA LYS A 72 13.76 -18.97 20.00
C LYS A 72 13.71 -17.65 20.74
N HIS A 73 12.92 -16.74 20.21
CA HIS A 73 12.67 -15.40 20.75
C HIS A 73 11.19 -15.07 20.70
N GLU A 74 10.85 -13.97 21.34
CA GLU A 74 9.54 -13.36 21.27
C GLU A 74 9.73 -11.84 21.11
N ALA A 75 9.02 -11.21 20.18
CA ALA A 75 9.07 -9.78 19.95
C ALA A 75 7.72 -9.14 20.30
N THR A 76 7.74 -8.12 21.13
CA THR A 76 6.54 -7.33 21.45
C THR A 76 6.13 -6.45 20.26
N PRO A 77 4.87 -6.02 20.18
CA PRO A 77 4.41 -5.07 19.15
C PRO A 77 5.23 -3.77 19.13
N GLU A 78 5.66 -3.29 20.29
CA GLU A 78 6.47 -2.09 20.44
C GLU A 78 7.88 -2.28 19.88
N GLU A 79 8.50 -3.40 20.14
CA GLU A 79 9.82 -3.76 19.57
C GLU A 79 9.74 -3.88 18.05
N LEU A 80 8.75 -4.60 17.53
CA LEU A 80 8.51 -4.72 16.09
C LEU A 80 8.32 -3.35 15.43
N TRP A 81 7.48 -2.50 16.04
CA TRP A 81 7.24 -1.16 15.51
C TRP A 81 8.49 -0.28 15.64
N GLY A 82 9.24 -0.39 16.72
CA GLY A 82 10.51 0.34 16.90
C GLY A 82 11.51 0.06 15.79
N LEU A 83 11.60 -1.20 15.33
CA LEU A 83 12.45 -1.60 14.21
C LEU A 83 11.89 -1.16 12.84
N ALA A 84 10.59 -1.24 12.65
CA ALA A 84 9.92 -0.93 11.39
C ALA A 84 9.78 0.58 11.12
N ARG A 85 9.60 1.38 12.18
CA ARG A 85 9.27 2.81 12.09
C ARG A 85 10.23 3.65 11.23
N PRO A 86 11.56 3.52 11.33
CA PRO A 86 12.46 4.31 10.49
C PRO A 86 12.27 4.03 8.99
N ALA A 87 12.01 2.77 8.62
CA ALA A 87 11.72 2.40 7.24
C ALA A 87 10.35 2.92 6.78
N ALA A 88 9.33 2.88 7.66
CA ALA A 88 8.03 3.46 7.39
C ALA A 88 8.10 4.98 7.18
N GLN A 89 8.90 5.69 7.97
CA GLN A 89 9.15 7.13 7.81
C GLN A 89 9.87 7.44 6.50
N LYS A 90 10.87 6.62 6.12
CA LYS A 90 11.54 6.73 4.81
C LYS A 90 10.55 6.57 3.66
N LEU A 91 9.68 5.57 3.74
CA LEU A 91 8.63 5.33 2.73
C LEU A 91 7.66 6.52 2.64
N ALA A 92 7.15 7.00 3.77
CA ALA A 92 6.26 8.16 3.79
C ALA A 92 6.91 9.42 3.19
N LYS A 93 8.17 9.66 3.54
CA LYS A 93 8.96 10.77 3.00
C LYS A 93 9.13 10.68 1.49
N GLU A 94 9.46 9.51 0.96
CA GLU A 94 9.63 9.30 -0.48
C GLU A 94 8.29 9.52 -1.21
N ILE A 95 7.18 8.98 -0.67
CA ILE A 95 5.85 9.23 -1.21
C ILE A 95 5.53 10.73 -1.19
N GLY A 96 5.74 11.40 -0.07
CA GLY A 96 5.49 12.84 0.08
C GLY A 96 6.28 13.67 -0.93
N GLN A 97 7.56 13.39 -1.10
CA GLN A 97 8.42 14.07 -2.09
C GLN A 97 7.89 13.86 -3.51
N LYS A 98 7.57 12.62 -3.89
CA LYS A 98 7.03 12.31 -5.21
C LYS A 98 5.68 12.97 -5.48
N VAL A 99 4.82 13.05 -4.46
CA VAL A 99 3.55 13.78 -4.53
C VAL A 99 3.79 15.26 -4.81
N ILE A 100 4.67 15.91 -4.06
CA ILE A 100 4.99 17.33 -4.25
C ILE A 100 5.64 17.60 -5.62
N GLU A 101 6.59 16.76 -6.04
CA GLU A 101 7.23 16.87 -7.36
C GLU A 101 6.21 16.80 -8.49
N LEU A 102 5.28 15.84 -8.42
CA LEU A 102 4.33 15.55 -9.49
C LEU A 102 3.14 16.52 -9.50
N ASN A 103 2.65 16.90 -8.33
CA ASN A 103 1.46 17.75 -8.18
C ASN A 103 1.78 19.25 -8.10
N GLY A 104 3.04 19.62 -7.79
CA GLY A 104 3.48 21.00 -7.58
C GLY A 104 3.12 21.56 -6.20
N GLY A 105 2.67 20.70 -5.25
CA GLY A 105 2.28 21.04 -3.89
C GLY A 105 1.37 19.97 -3.29
N PRO A 106 0.92 20.13 -2.02
CA PRO A 106 0.00 19.18 -1.40
C PRO A 106 -1.30 19.06 -2.19
N PRO A 107 -1.81 17.83 -2.42
CA PRO A 107 -3.08 17.59 -3.10
C PRO A 107 -4.27 17.83 -2.15
N SER A 108 -5.51 17.80 -2.68
CA SER A 108 -6.72 17.85 -1.86
C SER A 108 -6.92 16.56 -1.04
N ALA A 109 -6.51 15.41 -1.59
CA ALA A 109 -6.54 14.12 -0.92
C ALA A 109 -5.49 13.16 -1.50
N VAL A 110 -5.06 12.20 -0.68
CA VAL A 110 -4.20 11.08 -1.07
C VAL A 110 -4.93 9.77 -0.74
N PHE A 111 -4.98 8.87 -1.70
CA PHE A 111 -5.47 7.50 -1.50
C PHE A 111 -4.30 6.53 -1.59
N LEU A 112 -4.14 5.71 -0.56
CA LEU A 112 -3.11 4.68 -0.48
C LEU A 112 -3.72 3.33 -0.84
N ALA A 113 -3.16 2.65 -1.83
CA ALA A 113 -3.54 1.34 -2.32
C ALA A 113 -2.39 0.34 -2.17
N GLY A 114 -2.63 -0.91 -2.52
CA GLY A 114 -1.64 -2.00 -2.46
C GLY A 114 -1.41 -2.53 -1.05
N GLY A 115 -0.69 -3.65 -0.95
CA GLY A 115 -0.42 -4.34 0.32
C GLY A 115 0.36 -3.49 1.31
N GLY A 116 1.31 -2.68 0.83
CA GLY A 116 2.11 -1.77 1.66
C GLY A 116 1.29 -0.68 2.34
N SER A 117 0.14 -0.30 1.78
CA SER A 117 -0.75 0.71 2.36
C SER A 117 -1.34 0.30 3.70
N LYS A 118 -1.42 -1.01 3.98
CA LYS A 118 -1.92 -1.58 5.25
C LYS A 118 -0.94 -1.40 6.42
N LEU A 119 0.27 -0.91 6.16
CA LEU A 119 1.25 -0.66 7.22
C LEU A 119 0.67 0.31 8.25
N ARG A 120 0.64 -0.13 9.51
CA ARG A 120 0.12 0.66 10.63
C ARG A 120 0.79 2.03 10.70
N GLY A 121 -0.03 3.08 10.75
CA GLY A 121 0.46 4.46 10.88
C GLY A 121 0.98 5.09 9.59
N LEU A 122 1.01 4.38 8.47
CA LEU A 122 1.48 4.94 7.19
C LEU A 122 0.63 6.14 6.71
N PRO A 123 -0.71 6.11 6.77
CA PRO A 123 -1.51 7.28 6.41
C PRO A 123 -1.15 8.53 7.22
N GLN A 124 -0.91 8.38 8.53
CA GLN A 124 -0.50 9.46 9.43
C GLN A 124 0.87 10.01 9.02
N LEU A 125 1.86 9.13 8.79
CA LEU A 125 3.19 9.52 8.37
C LEU A 125 3.19 10.27 7.03
N VAL A 126 2.38 9.83 6.07
CA VAL A 126 2.22 10.52 4.77
C VAL A 126 1.54 11.88 4.95
N ALA A 127 0.54 11.98 5.83
CA ALA A 127 -0.12 13.24 6.13
C ALA A 127 0.85 14.25 6.78
N GLU A 128 1.69 13.79 7.72
CA GLU A 128 2.75 14.61 8.34
C GLU A 128 3.74 15.13 7.29
N GLU A 129 4.24 14.28 6.40
CA GLU A 129 5.19 14.67 5.35
C GLU A 129 4.61 15.67 4.34
N LEU A 130 3.32 15.62 4.09
CA LEU A 130 2.61 16.52 3.18
C LEU A 130 2.03 17.76 3.88
N GLU A 131 2.23 17.90 5.20
CA GLU A 131 1.62 18.95 6.03
C GLU A 131 0.08 19.02 5.85
N MET A 132 -0.56 17.85 5.74
CA MET A 132 -1.99 17.70 5.55
C MET A 132 -2.66 17.19 6.82
N SER A 133 -3.97 17.43 6.96
CA SER A 133 -4.76 16.75 8.00
C SER A 133 -4.87 15.25 7.69
N GLU A 134 -4.82 14.40 8.73
CA GLU A 134 -4.91 12.93 8.58
C GLU A 134 -6.16 12.48 7.80
N GLY A 135 -7.29 13.16 7.96
CA GLY A 135 -8.52 12.85 7.24
C GLY A 135 -8.47 13.06 5.72
N ARG A 136 -7.35 13.60 5.20
CA ARG A 136 -7.12 13.74 3.76
C ARG A 136 -6.24 12.64 3.17
N VAL A 137 -5.74 11.73 3.99
CA VAL A 137 -4.99 10.54 3.57
C VAL A 137 -5.78 9.30 3.98
N ALA A 138 -6.27 8.55 3.02
CA ALA A 138 -7.14 7.39 3.25
C ALA A 138 -6.65 6.16 2.50
N LEU A 139 -7.06 4.97 2.98
CA LEU A 139 -6.86 3.73 2.23
C LEU A 139 -7.86 3.69 1.06
N ALA A 140 -7.38 3.37 -0.12
CA ALA A 140 -8.23 3.06 -1.27
C ALA A 140 -9.05 1.78 -0.97
N GLY A 141 -10.19 1.64 -1.60
CA GLY A 141 -11.10 0.50 -1.39
C GLY A 141 -12.28 0.85 -0.50
N ARG A 142 -12.10 1.54 0.61
CA ARG A 142 -13.21 1.92 1.51
C ARG A 142 -14.14 3.00 0.96
N HIS A 143 -13.77 3.64 -0.15
CA HIS A 143 -14.51 4.77 -0.73
C HIS A 143 -14.89 4.56 -2.19
N PHE A 144 -14.58 3.39 -2.77
CA PHE A 144 -14.99 3.07 -4.12
C PHE A 144 -16.30 2.30 -4.07
N GLU A 145 -17.39 2.90 -4.52
CA GLU A 145 -18.57 2.14 -4.91
C GLU A 145 -18.19 1.33 -6.15
N THR A 146 -17.91 0.05 -5.96
CA THR A 146 -17.61 -0.85 -7.07
C THR A 146 -18.90 -1.49 -7.56
N SER A 147 -19.20 -1.37 -8.84
CA SER A 147 -20.18 -2.19 -9.53
C SER A 147 -19.60 -3.58 -9.86
N ALA A 148 -18.37 -3.86 -9.49
CA ALA A 148 -17.72 -5.15 -9.68
C ALA A 148 -18.05 -6.10 -8.52
N TYR A 149 -18.44 -7.33 -8.84
CA TYR A 149 -18.69 -8.40 -7.88
C TYR A 149 -17.67 -9.51 -8.07
N ALA A 150 -16.99 -9.89 -6.98
CA ALA A 150 -16.12 -11.07 -6.94
C ALA A 150 -16.53 -11.93 -5.74
N GLU A 151 -17.01 -13.13 -6.00
CA GLU A 151 -17.50 -14.05 -4.96
C GLU A 151 -16.36 -14.45 -4.01
N GLY A 152 -16.57 -14.26 -2.71
CA GLY A 152 -15.64 -14.66 -1.66
C GLY A 152 -14.43 -13.73 -1.45
N GLN A 153 -14.40 -12.54 -2.06
CA GLN A 153 -13.34 -11.55 -1.84
C GLN A 153 -13.86 -10.28 -1.17
N ASP A 154 -13.05 -9.72 -0.29
CA ASP A 154 -13.29 -8.40 0.28
C ASP A 154 -12.86 -7.33 -0.73
N LEU A 155 -13.83 -6.79 -1.47
CA LEU A 155 -13.59 -5.77 -2.50
C LEU A 155 -13.15 -4.42 -1.93
N GLU A 156 -13.30 -4.21 -0.61
CA GLU A 156 -12.80 -3.02 0.09
C GLU A 156 -11.32 -3.13 0.46
N ASP A 157 -10.69 -4.30 0.20
CA ASP A 157 -9.26 -4.46 0.47
C ASP A 157 -8.42 -3.55 -0.44
N PRO A 158 -7.54 -2.69 0.13
CA PRO A 158 -6.66 -1.80 -0.63
C PRO A 158 -5.77 -2.53 -1.64
N GLU A 159 -5.46 -3.81 -1.46
CA GLU A 159 -4.69 -4.62 -2.42
C GLU A 159 -5.44 -4.82 -3.73
N LEU A 160 -6.77 -4.80 -3.69
CA LEU A 160 -7.61 -4.98 -4.87
C LEU A 160 -7.93 -3.66 -5.59
N ALA A 161 -7.59 -2.50 -5.04
CA ALA A 161 -7.95 -1.20 -5.62
C ALA A 161 -7.45 -1.05 -7.06
N THR A 162 -6.19 -1.39 -7.33
CA THR A 162 -5.62 -1.29 -8.68
C THR A 162 -6.19 -2.35 -9.65
N PRO A 163 -6.24 -3.66 -9.31
CA PRO A 163 -6.90 -4.65 -10.15
C PRO A 163 -8.37 -4.32 -10.44
N LEU A 164 -9.13 -3.84 -9.46
CA LEU A 164 -10.52 -3.43 -9.65
C LEU A 164 -10.64 -2.21 -10.57
N GLY A 165 -9.78 -1.20 -10.38
CA GLY A 165 -9.74 -0.02 -11.25
C GLY A 165 -9.47 -0.39 -12.71
N ILE A 166 -8.56 -1.31 -12.97
CA ILE A 166 -8.25 -1.84 -14.30
C ILE A 166 -9.46 -2.60 -14.87
N ALA A 167 -10.08 -3.48 -14.07
CA ALA A 167 -11.25 -4.26 -14.50
C ALA A 167 -12.43 -3.36 -14.86
N VAL A 168 -12.74 -2.36 -14.04
CA VAL A 168 -13.81 -1.39 -14.31
C VAL A 168 -13.50 -0.57 -15.56
N SER A 169 -12.26 -0.09 -15.73
CA SER A 169 -11.86 0.68 -16.91
C SER A 169 -11.94 -0.14 -18.19
N ALA A 170 -11.57 -1.42 -18.16
CA ALA A 170 -11.70 -2.33 -19.28
C ALA A 170 -13.19 -2.55 -19.66
N ALA A 171 -14.05 -2.73 -18.66
CA ALA A 171 -15.48 -2.92 -18.85
C ALA A 171 -16.18 -1.70 -19.46
N LEU A 172 -15.74 -0.50 -19.07
CA LEU A 172 -16.25 0.76 -19.60
C LEU A 172 -15.68 1.11 -20.98
N GLY A 173 -14.88 0.20 -21.61
CA GLY A 173 -14.27 0.44 -22.91
C GLY A 173 -13.19 1.52 -22.93
N MET A 174 -12.67 1.90 -21.76
CA MET A 174 -11.63 2.92 -21.62
C MET A 174 -10.23 2.38 -21.91
N ILE A 175 -10.09 1.04 -21.99
CA ILE A 175 -8.86 0.35 -22.37
C ILE A 175 -9.15 -0.45 -23.64
N ASN A 176 -8.32 -0.29 -24.65
CA ASN A 176 -8.45 -1.00 -25.92
C ASN A 176 -8.44 -2.52 -25.71
N ASP A 177 -9.15 -3.28 -26.54
CA ASP A 177 -9.47 -4.72 -26.50
C ASP A 177 -8.30 -5.69 -26.20
N SER A 178 -7.09 -5.21 -26.05
CA SER A 178 -5.88 -6.03 -25.88
C SER A 178 -5.62 -6.50 -24.43
N TYR A 179 -6.39 -6.03 -23.44
CA TYR A 179 -6.15 -6.33 -22.02
C TYR A 179 -7.41 -6.77 -21.28
N MET A 180 -7.89 -7.97 -21.59
CA MET A 180 -8.83 -8.67 -20.74
C MET A 180 -8.07 -9.28 -19.57
N ILE A 181 -8.22 -8.73 -18.38
CA ILE A 181 -7.68 -9.31 -17.15
C ILE A 181 -8.70 -10.28 -16.56
N LEU A 182 -8.33 -11.56 -16.58
CA LEU A 182 -9.07 -12.61 -15.87
C LEU A 182 -8.61 -12.58 -14.40
N LEU A 183 -9.47 -12.15 -13.50
CA LEU A 183 -9.27 -12.30 -12.05
C LEU A 183 -9.62 -13.74 -11.68
N ASN A 184 -8.65 -14.49 -11.15
CA ASN A 184 -8.79 -15.86 -10.64
C ASN A 184 -9.43 -16.88 -11.60
N GLY A 185 -9.18 -16.77 -12.92
CA GLY A 185 -9.62 -17.74 -13.90
C GLY A 185 -11.14 -17.73 -14.19
N SER A 186 -11.88 -16.81 -13.62
CA SER A 186 -13.31 -16.60 -13.93
C SER A 186 -13.52 -15.20 -14.48
N PRO A 187 -14.34 -15.02 -15.52
CA PRO A 187 -14.68 -13.69 -16.00
C PRO A 187 -15.44 -12.95 -14.90
N ALA A 188 -14.96 -11.76 -14.52
CA ALA A 188 -15.74 -10.87 -13.69
C ALA A 188 -17.07 -10.60 -14.40
N LYS A 189 -18.19 -10.93 -13.76
CA LYS A 189 -19.50 -10.54 -14.28
C LYS A 189 -19.66 -9.05 -13.96
N LEU A 190 -19.51 -8.25 -14.98
CA LEU A 190 -19.77 -6.81 -14.92
C LEU A 190 -21.25 -6.60 -15.24
N PHE A 191 -21.95 -5.89 -14.37
CA PHE A 191 -23.34 -5.47 -14.56
C PHE A 191 -23.39 -3.98 -14.83
#